data_b96c177c73d33bc35bc40d0c5d01ebc1
#
_entry.id   b96c177c73d33bc35bc40d0c5d01ebc1
#
_cell.length_a   1.000
_cell.length_b   1.000
_cell.length_c   1.000
_cell.angle_alpha   90.00
_cell.angle_beta   90.00
_cell.angle_gamma   90.00
#
_symmetry.space_group_name_H-M   'P 1'
#
loop_
_entity.id
_entity.type
_entity.pdbx_description
1 polymer ?
#
loop_
_entity_poly.entity_id
_entity_poly.type
_entity_poly.pdbx_seq_one_letter_code
_entity_poly.pdbx_strand_id
1 'polypeptide(L)'
;MRVITGSARGRRLRELEGLETRPTTGKVKEALFSVIQFDIEGCRVLDLFAGTGQLGIEALSRGAESAVFVERRKDALQAVRENLEACGFSDRARVVNGDAMSYLKSGEKFDLIFLDPPYASGLLEQALEDIVRFDICRRHGIIVAESAADKTLPPLSSPYSIYREYRYGKIKLTVYHRNED
;
A
#
# COMPACT_ATOMS: atom_id res chain seq x y z
N MET A 1 -14.69 -0.95 -7.77
CA MET A 1 -13.55 -0.17 -8.28
C MET A 1 -12.86 -0.91 -9.42
N ARG A 2 -12.20 -0.20 -10.29
CA ARG A 2 -11.52 -0.79 -11.46
C ARG A 2 -10.02 -0.54 -11.40
N VAL A 3 -9.25 -1.40 -12.05
CA VAL A 3 -7.84 -1.12 -12.34
C VAL A 3 -7.79 0.06 -13.32
N ILE A 4 -6.96 1.06 -12.99
CA ILE A 4 -6.94 2.34 -13.74
C ILE A 4 -6.05 2.24 -14.97
N THR A 5 -4.84 1.69 -14.81
CA THR A 5 -3.81 1.72 -15.86
C THR A 5 -3.06 0.38 -15.88
N GLY A 6 -2.36 0.12 -16.97
CA GLY A 6 -1.46 -1.02 -17.10
C GLY A 6 -2.10 -2.23 -17.77
N SER A 7 -1.49 -3.39 -17.54
CA SER A 7 -1.87 -4.63 -18.24
C SER A 7 -3.27 -5.14 -17.90
N ALA A 8 -3.80 -4.80 -16.72
CA ALA A 8 -5.15 -5.18 -16.31
C ALA A 8 -6.15 -4.02 -16.35
N ARG A 9 -5.82 -2.94 -17.06
CA ARG A 9 -6.67 -1.75 -17.17
C ARG A 9 -8.13 -2.10 -17.47
N GLY A 10 -9.03 -1.49 -16.69
CA GLY A 10 -10.47 -1.67 -16.85
C GLY A 10 -11.07 -2.88 -16.15
N ARG A 11 -10.24 -3.77 -15.61
CA ARG A 11 -10.73 -4.90 -14.84
C ARG A 11 -11.46 -4.43 -13.59
N ARG A 12 -12.67 -4.93 -13.39
CA ARG A 12 -13.44 -4.65 -12.18
C ARG A 12 -12.89 -5.49 -11.04
N LEU A 13 -12.68 -4.84 -9.90
CA LEU A 13 -12.23 -5.50 -8.68
C LEU A 13 -13.40 -5.69 -7.74
N ARG A 14 -13.44 -6.86 -7.10
CA ARG A 14 -14.42 -7.14 -6.06
C ARG A 14 -14.17 -6.22 -4.86
N GLU A 15 -15.23 -5.59 -4.38
CA GLU A 15 -15.24 -4.78 -3.17
C GLU A 15 -16.06 -5.51 -2.11
N LEU A 16 -15.88 -5.11 -0.85
CA LEU A 16 -16.63 -5.67 0.28
C LEU A 16 -17.37 -4.58 1.00
N GLU A 17 -18.60 -4.87 1.39
CA GLU A 17 -19.37 -4.02 2.28
C GLU A 17 -18.68 -3.96 3.64
N GLY A 18 -18.75 -2.80 4.29
CA GLY A 18 -18.14 -2.59 5.60
C GLY A 18 -16.64 -2.25 5.55
N LEU A 19 -16.00 -2.29 4.38
CA LEU A 19 -14.68 -1.71 4.20
C LEU A 19 -14.76 -0.25 3.72
N GLU A 20 -15.95 0.26 3.57
CA GLU A 20 -16.22 1.62 3.08
C GLU A 20 -16.01 2.71 4.12
N THR A 21 -15.48 2.35 5.28
CA THR A 21 -15.19 3.33 6.34
C THR A 21 -14.14 4.34 5.93
N ARG A 22 -13.48 4.12 4.79
CA ARG A 22 -12.50 5.03 4.23
C ARG A 22 -12.93 5.46 2.82
N PRO A 23 -12.97 6.76 2.60
CA PRO A 23 -13.38 7.27 1.29
C PRO A 23 -12.22 7.26 0.28
N THR A 24 -11.46 6.16 0.19
CA THR A 24 -10.46 6.00 -0.86
C THR A 24 -11.19 5.85 -2.18
N THR A 25 -11.38 6.96 -2.84
CA THR A 25 -12.08 7.04 -4.12
C THR A 25 -11.13 6.68 -5.26
N GLY A 26 -11.70 6.42 -6.43
CA GLY A 26 -10.91 6.26 -7.63
C GLY A 26 -10.01 7.46 -7.92
N LYS A 27 -10.44 8.68 -7.55
CA LYS A 27 -9.64 9.90 -7.71
C LYS A 27 -8.40 9.90 -6.82
N VAL A 28 -8.53 9.50 -5.56
CA VAL A 28 -7.38 9.43 -4.63
C VAL A 28 -6.39 8.37 -5.10
N LYS A 29 -6.89 7.20 -5.50
CA LYS A 29 -6.07 6.14 -6.07
C LYS A 29 -5.31 6.62 -7.30
N GLU A 30 -5.98 7.29 -8.23
CA GLU A 30 -5.37 7.86 -9.43
C GLU A 30 -4.29 8.87 -9.07
N ALA A 31 -4.58 9.78 -8.14
CA ALA A 31 -3.63 10.79 -7.66
C ALA A 31 -2.40 10.15 -7.04
N LEU A 32 -2.59 9.14 -6.18
CA LEU A 32 -1.50 8.40 -5.54
C LEU A 32 -0.56 7.81 -6.59
N PHE A 33 -1.12 7.09 -7.58
CA PHE A 33 -0.30 6.46 -8.61
C PHE A 33 0.33 7.45 -9.57
N SER A 34 -0.25 8.63 -9.76
CA SER A 34 0.40 9.72 -10.50
C SER A 34 1.66 10.21 -9.79
N VAL A 35 1.61 10.31 -8.47
CA VAL A 35 2.76 10.74 -7.65
C VAL A 35 3.95 9.79 -7.78
N ILE A 36 3.70 8.49 -7.84
CA ILE A 36 4.74 7.46 -7.84
C ILE A 36 4.93 6.78 -9.20
N GLN A 37 4.37 7.33 -10.26
CA GLN A 37 4.28 6.65 -11.56
C GLN A 37 5.62 6.17 -12.15
N PHE A 38 6.71 6.84 -11.83
CA PHE A 38 8.03 6.48 -12.35
C PHE A 38 8.82 5.53 -11.44
N ASP A 39 8.22 5.14 -10.30
CA ASP A 39 8.89 4.34 -9.28
C ASP A 39 8.29 2.93 -9.13
N ILE A 40 7.38 2.56 -10.01
CA ILE A 40 6.62 1.30 -9.87
C ILE A 40 7.24 0.14 -10.64
N GLU A 41 7.68 0.39 -11.87
CA GLU A 41 8.17 -0.68 -12.75
C GLU A 41 9.35 -1.42 -12.11
N GLY A 42 9.23 -2.73 -12.04
CA GLY A 42 10.26 -3.60 -11.46
C GLY A 42 10.30 -3.63 -9.95
N CYS A 43 9.41 -2.88 -9.26
CA CYS A 43 9.36 -2.82 -7.81
C CYS A 43 8.89 -4.10 -7.16
N ARG A 44 9.39 -4.32 -5.97
CA ARG A 44 8.82 -5.26 -5.01
C ARG A 44 7.92 -4.48 -4.05
N VAL A 45 6.64 -4.82 -4.03
CA VAL A 45 5.59 -4.04 -3.36
C VAL A 45 5.08 -4.76 -2.11
N LEU A 46 4.85 -4.00 -1.04
CA LEU A 46 4.13 -4.46 0.14
C LEU A 46 2.84 -3.65 0.29
N ASP A 47 1.71 -4.35 0.29
CA ASP A 47 0.39 -3.79 0.62
C ASP A 47 0.02 -4.31 2.01
N LEU A 48 0.40 -3.54 3.04
CA LEU A 48 0.43 -4.04 4.42
C LEU A 48 -0.96 -4.16 5.05
N PHE A 49 -1.89 -3.34 4.62
CA PHE A 49 -3.30 -3.38 5.05
C PHE A 49 -4.15 -3.55 3.81
N ALA A 50 -4.04 -4.71 3.20
CA ALA A 50 -4.43 -4.88 1.80
C ALA A 50 -5.91 -4.68 1.49
N GLY A 51 -6.81 -4.99 2.46
CA GLY A 51 -8.24 -4.96 2.19
C GLY A 51 -8.58 -5.91 1.05
N THR A 52 -9.11 -5.37 -0.04
CA THR A 52 -9.41 -6.15 -1.25
C THR A 52 -8.26 -6.15 -2.27
N GLY A 53 -7.11 -5.56 -1.92
CA GLY A 53 -5.91 -5.60 -2.73
C GLY A 53 -5.79 -4.54 -3.80
N GLN A 54 -6.59 -3.50 -3.76
CA GLN A 54 -6.65 -2.50 -4.82
C GLN A 54 -5.31 -1.82 -5.12
N LEU A 55 -4.55 -1.45 -4.09
CA LEU A 55 -3.29 -0.72 -4.29
C LEU A 55 -2.20 -1.64 -4.85
N GLY A 56 -2.00 -2.80 -4.26
CA GLY A 56 -1.01 -3.75 -4.75
C GLY A 56 -1.32 -4.26 -6.15
N ILE A 57 -2.60 -4.49 -6.46
CA ILE A 57 -3.03 -4.92 -7.79
C ILE A 57 -2.78 -3.83 -8.83
N GLU A 58 -3.08 -2.57 -8.49
CA GLU A 58 -2.77 -1.46 -9.38
C GLU A 58 -1.27 -1.39 -9.69
N ALA A 59 -0.44 -1.56 -8.67
CA ALA A 59 1.01 -1.57 -8.84
C ALA A 59 1.47 -2.72 -9.76
N LEU A 60 0.92 -3.92 -9.57
CA LEU A 60 1.22 -5.07 -10.45
C LEU A 60 0.80 -4.78 -11.90
N SER A 61 -0.37 -4.17 -12.09
CA SER A 61 -0.86 -3.80 -13.41
C SER A 61 0.06 -2.81 -14.11
N ARG A 62 0.73 -1.96 -13.36
CA ARG A 62 1.65 -0.94 -13.87
C ARG A 62 3.10 -1.40 -13.98
N GLY A 63 3.36 -2.68 -13.75
CA GLY A 63 4.69 -3.26 -14.01
C GLY A 63 5.53 -3.58 -12.78
N ALA A 64 4.97 -3.54 -11.57
CA ALA A 64 5.68 -4.03 -10.40
C ALA A 64 6.08 -5.50 -10.61
N GLU A 65 7.24 -5.89 -10.13
CA GLU A 65 7.76 -7.25 -10.27
C GLU A 65 6.92 -8.24 -9.46
N SER A 66 6.63 -7.88 -8.22
CA SER A 66 5.88 -8.74 -7.30
C SER A 66 5.21 -7.90 -6.21
N ALA A 67 4.22 -8.49 -5.56
CA ALA A 67 3.54 -7.84 -4.44
C ALA A 67 3.21 -8.85 -3.35
N VAL A 68 3.34 -8.41 -2.10
CA VAL A 68 2.87 -9.13 -0.93
C VAL A 68 1.68 -8.37 -0.35
N PHE A 69 0.59 -9.09 -0.13
CA PHE A 69 -0.66 -8.57 0.42
C PHE A 69 -0.84 -9.13 1.82
N VAL A 70 -0.86 -8.28 2.84
CA VAL A 70 -1.09 -8.70 4.22
C VAL A 70 -2.47 -8.26 4.66
N GLU A 71 -3.29 -9.20 5.09
CA GLU A 71 -4.66 -8.95 5.52
C GLU A 71 -5.07 -10.02 6.53
N ARG A 72 -5.87 -9.63 7.52
CA ARG A 72 -6.34 -10.55 8.56
C ARG A 72 -7.81 -10.94 8.44
N ARG A 73 -8.64 -10.17 7.74
CA ARG A 73 -10.06 -10.48 7.53
C ARG A 73 -10.19 -11.56 6.48
N LYS A 74 -10.88 -12.64 6.80
CA LYS A 74 -11.05 -13.78 5.89
C LYS A 74 -11.77 -13.42 4.60
N ASP A 75 -12.83 -12.61 4.69
CA ASP A 75 -13.59 -12.18 3.52
C ASP A 75 -12.75 -11.28 2.59
N ALA A 76 -11.93 -10.41 3.18
CA ALA A 76 -11.02 -9.56 2.41
C ALA A 76 -9.93 -10.39 1.75
N LEU A 77 -9.35 -11.37 2.43
CA LEU A 77 -8.38 -12.29 1.85
C LEU A 77 -8.94 -13.02 0.64
N GLN A 78 -10.18 -13.50 0.74
CA GLN A 78 -10.84 -14.16 -0.37
C GLN A 78 -10.99 -13.19 -1.56
N ALA A 79 -11.38 -11.95 -1.29
CA ALA A 79 -11.50 -10.93 -2.34
C ALA A 79 -10.16 -10.63 -3.01
N VAL A 80 -9.08 -10.51 -2.23
CA VAL A 80 -7.72 -10.32 -2.79
C VAL A 80 -7.38 -11.45 -3.75
N ARG A 81 -7.58 -12.70 -3.34
CA ARG A 81 -7.27 -13.86 -4.17
C ARG A 81 -8.09 -13.87 -5.46
N GLU A 82 -9.39 -13.59 -5.38
CA GLU A 82 -10.26 -13.51 -6.54
C GLU A 82 -9.84 -12.39 -7.49
N ASN A 83 -9.51 -11.23 -6.93
CA ASN A 83 -9.06 -10.08 -7.72
C ASN A 83 -7.73 -10.36 -8.44
N LEU A 84 -6.79 -11.01 -7.76
CA LEU A 84 -5.51 -11.41 -8.35
C LEU A 84 -5.71 -12.39 -9.50
N GLU A 85 -6.55 -13.37 -9.29
CA GLU A 85 -6.87 -14.37 -10.33
C GLU A 85 -7.53 -13.71 -11.53
N ALA A 86 -8.53 -12.85 -11.29
CA ALA A 86 -9.23 -12.14 -12.36
C ALA A 86 -8.30 -11.28 -13.22
N CYS A 87 -7.24 -10.73 -12.60
CA CYS A 87 -6.24 -9.92 -13.31
C CYS A 87 -5.09 -10.73 -13.89
N GLY A 88 -4.98 -12.02 -13.56
CA GLY A 88 -3.89 -12.86 -14.02
C GLY A 88 -2.57 -12.63 -13.28
N PHE A 89 -2.61 -12.18 -12.03
CA PHE A 89 -1.43 -11.80 -11.26
C PHE A 89 -1.04 -12.76 -10.14
N SER A 90 -1.74 -13.89 -10.01
CA SER A 90 -1.52 -14.81 -8.89
C SER A 90 -0.09 -15.32 -8.78
N ASP A 91 0.61 -15.47 -9.89
CA ASP A 91 2.00 -15.92 -9.94
C ASP A 91 3.03 -14.86 -9.51
N ARG A 92 2.62 -13.60 -9.45
CA ARG A 92 3.47 -12.48 -9.00
C ARG A 92 3.07 -11.93 -7.64
N ALA A 93 2.18 -12.63 -6.95
CA ALA A 93 1.61 -12.16 -5.70
C ALA A 93 1.70 -13.22 -4.62
N ARG A 94 1.92 -12.79 -3.39
CA ARG A 94 1.79 -13.63 -2.20
C ARG A 94 0.77 -12.99 -1.27
N VAL A 95 -0.21 -13.77 -0.84
CA VAL A 95 -1.26 -13.33 0.07
C VAL A 95 -0.98 -13.93 1.44
N VAL A 96 -0.82 -13.06 2.43
CA VAL A 96 -0.48 -13.44 3.80
C VAL A 96 -1.67 -13.19 4.71
N ASN A 97 -2.18 -14.26 5.30
CA ASN A 97 -3.21 -14.18 6.34
C ASN A 97 -2.52 -13.92 7.67
N GLY A 98 -2.56 -12.68 8.14
CA GLY A 98 -1.91 -12.37 9.40
C GLY A 98 -2.02 -10.91 9.81
N ASP A 99 -1.44 -10.65 10.98
CA ASP A 99 -1.34 -9.33 11.54
C ASP A 99 -0.20 -8.54 10.87
N ALA A 100 -0.47 -7.28 10.54
CA ALA A 100 0.49 -6.42 9.87
C ALA A 100 1.80 -6.25 10.66
N MET A 101 1.69 -5.98 11.96
CA MET A 101 2.88 -5.77 12.80
C MET A 101 3.71 -7.05 12.93
N SER A 102 3.05 -8.20 13.03
CA SER A 102 3.74 -9.51 13.06
C SER A 102 4.48 -9.78 11.76
N TYR A 103 3.89 -9.42 10.63
CA TYR A 103 4.53 -9.58 9.32
C TYR A 103 5.82 -8.75 9.20
N LEU A 104 5.81 -7.51 9.70
CA LEU A 104 6.99 -6.63 9.62
C LEU A 104 8.21 -7.21 10.35
N LYS A 105 7.99 -8.03 11.37
CA LYS A 105 9.09 -8.70 12.09
C LYS A 105 9.88 -9.68 11.23
N SER A 106 9.34 -10.10 10.08
CA SER A 106 10.04 -10.98 9.16
C SER A 106 11.30 -10.34 8.57
N GLY A 107 11.35 -9.02 8.52
CA GLY A 107 12.48 -8.28 7.97
C GLY A 107 12.57 -8.34 6.44
N GLU A 108 11.54 -8.82 5.76
CA GLU A 108 11.51 -8.77 4.28
C GLU A 108 11.56 -7.33 3.82
N LYS A 109 12.24 -7.09 2.71
CA LYS A 109 12.47 -5.75 2.19
C LYS A 109 11.71 -5.49 0.90
N PHE A 110 11.24 -4.25 0.78
CA PHE A 110 10.39 -3.82 -0.33
C PHE A 110 10.84 -2.46 -0.87
N ASP A 111 10.58 -2.24 -2.15
CA ASP A 111 10.87 -0.96 -2.81
C ASP A 111 9.73 0.05 -2.64
N LEU A 112 8.50 -0.45 -2.53
CA LEU A 112 7.30 0.36 -2.41
C LEU A 112 6.38 -0.24 -1.37
N ILE A 113 6.01 0.55 -0.37
CA ILE A 113 5.16 0.11 0.74
C ILE A 113 3.93 1.01 0.82
N PHE A 114 2.75 0.39 0.77
CA PHE A 114 1.47 1.08 0.98
C PHE A 114 0.98 0.85 2.39
N LEU A 115 0.62 1.93 3.08
CA LEU A 115 0.04 1.90 4.41
C LEU A 115 -1.31 2.60 4.40
N ASP A 116 -2.38 1.81 4.44
CA ASP A 116 -3.76 2.30 4.41
C ASP A 116 -4.60 1.59 5.48
N PRO A 117 -4.23 1.75 6.78
CA PRO A 117 -4.97 1.13 7.87
C PRO A 117 -6.28 1.87 8.16
N PRO A 118 -7.19 1.26 8.93
CA PRO A 118 -8.37 1.96 9.44
C PRO A 118 -7.98 3.24 10.20
N TYR A 119 -8.73 4.31 10.01
CA TYR A 119 -8.48 5.58 10.70
C TYR A 119 -8.68 5.41 12.22
N ALA A 120 -8.01 6.24 13.00
CA ALA A 120 -8.09 6.28 14.46
C ALA A 120 -7.69 4.96 15.17
N SER A 121 -6.98 4.06 14.48
CA SER A 121 -6.57 2.78 15.04
C SER A 121 -5.20 2.80 15.72
N GLY A 122 -4.39 3.85 15.49
CA GLY A 122 -3.00 3.91 15.92
C GLY A 122 -2.05 3.01 15.14
N LEU A 123 -2.59 2.23 14.20
CA LEU A 123 -1.80 1.27 13.42
C LEU A 123 -0.83 1.93 12.46
N LEU A 124 -1.17 3.12 11.95
CA LEU A 124 -0.32 3.81 10.98
C LEU A 124 1.01 4.23 11.62
N GLU A 125 0.97 4.85 12.79
CA GLU A 125 2.16 5.27 13.52
C GLU A 125 3.01 4.07 13.91
N GLN A 126 2.37 3.00 14.39
CA GLN A 126 3.06 1.78 14.77
C GLN A 126 3.73 1.12 13.56
N ALA A 127 3.05 1.07 12.42
CA ALA A 127 3.62 0.52 11.19
C ALA A 127 4.84 1.31 10.74
N LEU A 128 4.76 2.64 10.75
CA LEU A 128 5.88 3.50 10.39
C LEU A 128 7.08 3.27 11.32
N GLU A 129 6.85 3.21 12.62
CA GLU A 129 7.89 2.93 13.61
C GLU A 129 8.55 1.58 13.36
N ASP A 130 7.76 0.54 13.11
CA ASP A 130 8.27 -0.81 12.88
C ASP A 130 8.98 -0.95 11.53
N ILE A 131 8.55 -0.24 10.49
CA ILE A 131 9.26 -0.20 9.21
C ILE A 131 10.68 0.33 9.39
N VAL A 132 10.82 1.40 10.16
CA VAL A 132 12.14 1.96 10.47
C VAL A 132 12.94 0.99 11.34
N ARG A 133 12.33 0.46 12.38
CA ARG A 133 12.97 -0.45 13.35
C ARG A 133 13.53 -1.71 12.70
N PHE A 134 12.77 -2.32 11.80
CA PHE A 134 13.16 -3.56 11.10
C PHE A 134 13.78 -3.31 9.73
N ASP A 135 13.90 -2.05 9.34
CA ASP A 135 14.46 -1.60 8.06
C ASP A 135 13.81 -2.32 6.86
N ILE A 136 12.51 -2.23 6.76
CA ILE A 136 11.69 -2.94 5.78
C ILE A 136 11.79 -2.32 4.38
N CYS A 137 12.07 -1.03 4.30
CA CYS A 137 12.15 -0.32 3.01
C CYS A 137 13.57 -0.38 2.46
N ARG A 138 13.70 -0.73 1.18
CA ARG A 138 15.00 -0.74 0.51
C ARG A 138 15.52 0.67 0.29
N ARG A 139 16.83 0.77 0.07
CA ARG A 139 17.47 2.03 -0.33
C ARG A 139 16.75 2.61 -1.54
N HIS A 140 16.46 3.92 -1.49
CA HIS A 140 15.66 4.64 -2.49
C HIS A 140 14.20 4.19 -2.58
N GLY A 141 13.75 3.39 -1.63
CA GLY A 141 12.35 2.95 -1.58
C GLY A 141 11.42 4.06 -1.10
N ILE A 142 10.13 3.79 -1.27
CA ILE A 142 9.07 4.76 -1.01
C ILE A 142 8.03 4.13 -0.09
N ILE A 143 7.57 4.90 0.89
CA ILE A 143 6.43 4.54 1.72
C ILE A 143 5.32 5.56 1.45
N VAL A 144 4.13 5.08 1.11
CA VAL A 144 2.95 5.92 0.93
C VAL A 144 1.96 5.61 2.05
N ALA A 145 1.71 6.61 2.89
CA ALA A 145 0.78 6.47 4.02
C ALA A 145 -0.48 7.30 3.77
N GLU A 146 -1.64 6.66 3.85
CA GLU A 146 -2.93 7.34 3.78
C GLU A 146 -3.47 7.59 5.18
N SER A 147 -3.90 8.82 5.43
CA SER A 147 -4.48 9.22 6.72
C SER A 147 -5.58 10.24 6.53
N ALA A 148 -6.27 10.59 7.62
CA ALA A 148 -7.15 11.76 7.63
C ALA A 148 -6.32 13.02 7.38
N ALA A 149 -6.90 13.99 6.69
CA ALA A 149 -6.19 15.21 6.29
C ALA A 149 -5.68 16.05 7.46
N ASP A 150 -6.37 16.00 8.59
CA ASP A 150 -6.02 16.74 9.80
C ASP A 150 -5.01 16.02 10.70
N LYS A 151 -4.62 14.80 10.34
CA LYS A 151 -3.67 14.02 11.14
C LYS A 151 -2.24 14.42 10.80
N THR A 152 -1.44 14.68 11.85
CA THR A 152 -0.02 14.92 11.71
C THR A 152 0.72 13.60 11.96
N LEU A 153 1.49 13.16 10.96
CA LEU A 153 2.30 11.97 11.08
C LEU A 153 3.70 12.32 11.60
N PRO A 154 4.35 11.41 12.34
CA PRO A 154 5.66 11.69 12.89
C PRO A 154 6.73 11.75 11.79
N PRO A 155 7.76 12.56 11.97
CA PRO A 155 8.96 12.41 11.17
C PRO A 155 9.62 11.09 11.52
N LEU A 156 10.27 10.46 10.54
CA LEU A 156 11.02 9.22 10.76
C LEU A 156 12.51 9.54 10.92
N SER A 157 13.22 8.68 11.64
CA SER A 157 14.66 8.84 11.79
C SER A 157 15.40 8.52 10.48
N SER A 158 16.56 9.17 10.30
CA SER A 158 17.45 8.87 9.17
C SER A 158 17.72 7.35 9.06
N PRO A 159 17.76 6.76 7.86
CA PRO A 159 17.79 7.40 6.53
C PRO A 159 16.42 7.71 5.92
N TYR A 160 15.34 7.68 6.69
CA TYR A 160 13.99 7.99 6.22
C TYR A 160 13.69 9.47 6.40
N SER A 161 12.93 10.04 5.47
CA SER A 161 12.43 11.41 5.57
C SER A 161 11.09 11.57 4.87
N ILE A 162 10.30 12.54 5.30
CA ILE A 162 9.09 12.94 4.57
C ILE A 162 9.53 13.65 3.31
N TYR A 163 9.10 13.12 2.16
CA TYR A 163 9.34 13.75 0.87
C TYR A 163 8.31 14.84 0.60
N ARG A 164 7.02 14.50 0.73
CA ARG A 164 5.91 15.42 0.45
C ARG A 164 4.60 14.92 1.03
N GLU A 165 3.70 15.85 1.32
CA GLU A 165 2.33 15.56 1.69
C GLU A 165 1.39 16.07 0.61
N TYR A 166 0.32 15.32 0.33
CA TYR A 166 -0.70 15.67 -0.66
C TYR A 166 -2.07 15.58 0.00
N ARG A 167 -2.88 16.62 -0.14
CA ARG A 167 -4.21 16.67 0.45
C ARG A 167 -5.29 16.59 -0.62
N TYR A 168 -6.25 15.69 -0.42
CA TYR A 168 -7.39 15.49 -1.30
C TYR A 168 -8.64 15.43 -0.44
N GLY A 169 -9.33 16.59 -0.27
CA GLY A 169 -10.50 16.67 0.60
C GLY A 169 -10.16 16.30 2.03
N LYS A 170 -10.77 15.23 2.53
CA LYS A 170 -10.56 14.73 3.90
C LYS A 170 -9.43 13.73 4.04
N ILE A 171 -8.73 13.46 2.96
CA ILE A 171 -7.66 12.47 2.90
C ILE A 171 -6.31 13.14 2.70
N LYS A 172 -5.29 12.60 3.33
CA LYS A 172 -3.91 13.02 3.12
C LYS A 172 -3.06 11.82 2.75
N LEU A 173 -2.21 12.00 1.74
CA LEU A 173 -1.16 11.04 1.38
C LEU A 173 0.16 11.62 1.84
N THR A 174 0.88 10.89 2.67
CA THR A 174 2.22 11.27 3.10
C THR A 174 3.21 10.32 2.45
N VAL A 175 4.15 10.88 1.69
CA VAL A 175 5.18 10.11 0.98
C VAL A 175 6.49 10.24 1.73
N TYR A 176 7.03 9.12 2.17
CA TYR A 176 8.36 9.03 2.78
C TYR A 176 9.33 8.41 1.78
N HIS A 177 10.56 8.90 1.79
CA HIS A 177 11.66 8.29 1.06
C HIS A 177 12.66 7.70 2.03
N ARG A 178 13.21 6.53 1.68
CA ARG A 178 14.39 6.01 2.34
C ARG A 178 15.60 6.44 1.52
N ASN A 179 16.35 7.37 2.05
CA ASN A 179 17.51 7.94 1.40
C ASN A 179 18.72 6.99 1.47
N GLU A 180 19.80 7.36 0.85
CA GLU A 180 21.09 6.68 1.09
C GLU A 180 21.53 6.92 2.52
N ASP A 181 22.25 5.96 3.06
CA ASP A 181 22.77 6.03 4.41
C ASP A 181 23.82 7.15 4.56
#